data_1034c681621618b300c14a6448e59dec
#
_entry.id   1034c681621618b300c14a6448e59dec
#
_cell.length_a   1.000
_cell.length_b   1.000
_cell.length_c   1.000
_cell.angle_alpha   90.00
_cell.angle_beta   90.00
_cell.angle_gamma   90.00
#
_symmetry.space_group_name_H-M   'P 1'
#
loop_
_entity.id
_entity.type
_entity.pdbx_description
1 polymer ?
#
loop_
_entity_poly.entity_id
_entity_poly.type
_entity_poly.pdbx_seq_one_letter_code
_entity_poly.pdbx_strand_id
1 'polypeptide(L)'
;MKVIRQILRFLPTLLTALILALIVWVSAVTSSDPNEIVTYPKPIPLSVLGLDPDLIIAGDMVDTVTVTIRAPHSIQQELVSKPESIHAFVNLSGLGAGVHTLQPEVIIDIRPARVEKISPETITVTLENLLTREFPIDLQLTGSLPIGYEASQPSLEAESVLITGPESKVSQVVKVIATVDLNNVTTSISRAVELKPLDNRGVIVSGVSLNPTQVTVEIPVRQLGGYRNVFVKVVTTGQVAQGFYLTGIS
;
A
#
# COMPACT_ATOMS: atom_id res chain seq x y z
N MET A 1 61.55 55.99 -0.60
CA MET A 1 60.37 56.69 -1.18
C MET A 1 60.23 56.52 -2.69
N LYS A 2 61.30 56.34 -3.51
CA LYS A 2 61.15 56.18 -4.98
C LYS A 2 60.47 54.86 -5.42
N VAL A 3 60.66 53.75 -4.68
CA VAL A 3 60.10 52.44 -5.02
C VAL A 3 58.56 52.41 -4.83
N ILE A 4 58.05 53.02 -3.76
CA ILE A 4 56.59 53.09 -3.48
C ILE A 4 55.85 53.90 -4.55
N ARG A 5 56.48 54.98 -5.02
CA ARG A 5 55.92 55.85 -6.09
C ARG A 5 55.90 55.16 -7.45
N GLN A 6 56.82 54.24 -7.68
CA GLN A 6 56.87 53.42 -8.89
C GLN A 6 55.82 52.33 -8.86
N ILE A 7 55.61 51.70 -7.73
CA ILE A 7 54.54 50.71 -7.53
C ILE A 7 53.16 51.34 -7.68
N LEU A 8 52.91 52.54 -7.11
CA LEU A 8 51.65 53.26 -7.29
C LEU A 8 51.32 53.61 -8.73
N ARG A 9 52.33 53.77 -9.59
CA ARG A 9 52.17 54.08 -11.02
C ARG A 9 51.69 52.89 -11.84
N PHE A 10 51.99 51.66 -11.37
CA PHE A 10 51.53 50.41 -12.02
C PHE A 10 50.24 49.86 -11.41
N LEU A 11 49.75 50.43 -10.28
CA LEU A 11 48.58 49.99 -9.58
C LEU A 11 47.32 49.93 -10.49
N PRO A 12 47.00 50.95 -11.33
CA PRO A 12 45.83 50.84 -12.25
C PRO A 12 45.95 49.70 -13.27
N THR A 13 47.17 49.50 -13.82
CA THR A 13 47.43 48.43 -14.77
C THR A 13 47.34 47.03 -14.13
N LEU A 14 47.78 46.94 -12.90
CA LEU A 14 47.68 45.70 -12.12
C LEU A 14 46.22 45.41 -11.77
N LEU A 15 45.47 46.44 -11.39
CA LEU A 15 44.05 46.30 -11.09
C LEU A 15 43.22 45.90 -12.34
N THR A 16 43.49 46.49 -13.50
CA THR A 16 42.82 46.12 -14.76
C THR A 16 43.18 44.69 -15.19
N ALA A 17 44.49 44.30 -15.04
CA ALA A 17 44.90 42.94 -15.32
C ALA A 17 44.25 41.89 -14.37
N LEU A 18 44.11 42.26 -13.08
CA LEU A 18 43.43 41.40 -12.10
C LEU A 18 41.95 41.25 -12.43
N ILE A 19 41.27 42.33 -12.81
CA ILE A 19 39.86 42.29 -13.23
C ILE A 19 39.67 41.40 -14.48
N LEU A 20 40.53 41.60 -15.48
CA LEU A 20 40.49 40.75 -16.72
C LEU A 20 40.76 39.29 -16.40
N ALA A 21 41.78 38.97 -15.56
CA ALA A 21 42.06 37.65 -15.14
C ALA A 21 40.89 37.00 -14.38
N LEU A 22 40.21 37.77 -13.52
CA LEU A 22 39.03 37.31 -12.80
C LEU A 22 37.85 37.02 -13.77
N ILE A 23 37.63 37.90 -14.77
CA ILE A 23 36.59 37.69 -15.78
C ILE A 23 36.87 36.42 -16.57
N VAL A 24 38.11 36.22 -17.04
CA VAL A 24 38.52 35.02 -17.80
C VAL A 24 38.41 33.77 -16.92
N TRP A 25 38.81 33.85 -15.66
CA TRP A 25 38.71 32.74 -14.71
C TRP A 25 37.27 32.34 -14.44
N VAL A 26 36.39 33.32 -14.13
CA VAL A 26 34.96 33.07 -13.95
C VAL A 26 34.33 32.49 -15.22
N SER A 27 34.65 33.05 -16.38
CA SER A 27 34.16 32.53 -17.66
C SER A 27 34.63 31.09 -17.92
N ALA A 28 35.87 30.77 -17.64
CA ALA A 28 36.42 29.40 -17.80
C ALA A 28 35.75 28.41 -16.86
N VAL A 29 35.55 28.78 -15.59
CA VAL A 29 34.90 27.92 -14.59
C VAL A 29 33.44 27.68 -14.93
N THR A 30 32.69 28.71 -15.31
CA THR A 30 31.27 28.57 -15.68
C THR A 30 31.06 27.82 -17.00
N SER A 31 32.03 27.84 -17.90
CA SER A 31 32.00 27.07 -19.15
C SER A 31 32.35 25.59 -18.98
N SER A 32 33.05 25.25 -17.89
CA SER A 32 33.46 23.87 -17.59
C SER A 32 32.35 23.02 -16.98
N ASP A 33 31.41 23.65 -16.26
CA ASP A 33 30.30 23.00 -15.59
C ASP A 33 29.02 23.88 -15.69
N PRO A 34 28.39 23.92 -16.88
CA PRO A 34 27.24 24.77 -17.11
C PRO A 34 26.03 24.30 -16.32
N ASN A 35 25.22 25.28 -15.88
CA ASN A 35 23.92 24.98 -15.31
C ASN A 35 22.94 24.54 -16.40
N GLU A 36 22.43 23.34 -16.31
CA GLU A 36 21.45 22.79 -17.24
C GLU A 36 20.12 22.48 -16.54
N ILE A 37 19.06 22.52 -17.34
CA ILE A 37 17.74 22.10 -16.87
C ILE A 37 17.55 20.65 -17.30
N VAL A 38 17.41 19.77 -16.30
CA VAL A 38 17.28 18.33 -16.52
C VAL A 38 16.14 17.78 -15.66
N THR A 39 15.37 16.90 -16.25
CA THR A 39 14.40 16.11 -15.46
C THR A 39 15.13 15.01 -14.72
N TYR A 40 14.92 14.93 -13.40
CA TYR A 40 15.49 13.89 -12.55
C TYR A 40 15.04 12.50 -13.05
N PRO A 41 15.96 11.55 -13.26
CA PRO A 41 15.65 10.31 -13.99
C PRO A 41 14.77 9.33 -13.24
N LYS A 42 14.62 9.48 -11.92
CA LYS A 42 13.82 8.58 -11.10
C LYS A 42 12.64 9.35 -10.49
N PRO A 43 11.43 8.75 -10.46
CA PRO A 43 10.33 9.33 -9.70
C PRO A 43 10.69 9.39 -8.22
N ILE A 44 10.35 10.50 -7.57
CA ILE A 44 10.64 10.74 -6.16
C ILE A 44 9.42 10.36 -5.34
N PRO A 45 9.54 9.53 -4.32
CA PRO A 45 8.43 9.17 -3.46
C PRO A 45 7.90 10.40 -2.73
N LEU A 46 6.57 10.53 -2.68
CA LEU A 46 5.88 11.61 -2.03
C LEU A 46 5.55 11.24 -0.58
N SER A 47 6.11 11.98 0.36
CA SER A 47 5.84 11.82 1.78
C SER A 47 4.70 12.73 2.23
N VAL A 48 3.91 12.28 3.18
CA VAL A 48 2.82 13.05 3.79
C VAL A 48 3.29 13.63 5.12
N LEU A 49 3.10 14.93 5.32
CA LEU A 49 3.42 15.62 6.57
C LEU A 49 2.16 16.22 7.19
N GLY A 50 2.09 16.16 8.53
CA GLY A 50 1.07 16.89 9.29
C GLY A 50 -0.35 16.34 9.16
N LEU A 51 -0.52 15.05 8.80
CA LEU A 51 -1.83 14.40 8.85
C LEU A 51 -2.32 14.34 10.30
N ASP A 52 -3.54 14.81 10.54
CA ASP A 52 -4.19 14.70 11.84
C ASP A 52 -4.42 13.22 12.19
N PRO A 53 -4.17 12.80 13.46
CA PRO A 53 -4.41 11.41 13.90
C PRO A 53 -5.84 10.92 13.74
N ASP A 54 -6.82 11.83 13.75
CA ASP A 54 -8.24 11.53 13.58
C ASP A 54 -8.68 11.47 12.11
N LEU A 55 -7.74 11.71 11.18
CA LEU A 55 -7.98 11.67 9.75
C LEU A 55 -7.20 10.55 9.07
N ILE A 56 -7.75 10.08 7.97
CA ILE A 56 -7.11 9.11 7.09
C ILE A 56 -7.24 9.54 5.64
N ILE A 57 -6.23 9.23 4.83
CA ILE A 57 -6.30 9.42 3.38
C ILE A 57 -7.20 8.33 2.80
N ALA A 58 -8.28 8.76 2.16
CA ALA A 58 -9.25 7.88 1.51
C ALA A 58 -9.03 7.86 0.00
N GLY A 59 -9.02 6.66 -0.58
CA GLY A 59 -8.78 6.46 -2.01
C GLY A 59 -7.31 6.50 -2.41
N ASP A 60 -7.09 6.61 -3.72
CA ASP A 60 -5.74 6.60 -4.29
C ASP A 60 -5.15 8.01 -4.31
N MET A 61 -3.97 8.16 -3.79
CA MET A 61 -3.15 9.37 -3.87
C MET A 61 -1.96 9.09 -4.80
N VAL A 62 -1.45 10.13 -5.44
CA VAL A 62 -0.21 10.03 -6.21
C VAL A 62 0.96 9.74 -5.26
N ASP A 63 1.63 8.61 -5.45
CA ASP A 63 2.72 8.15 -4.59
C ASP A 63 4.08 8.74 -4.94
N THR A 64 4.23 9.29 -6.16
CA THR A 64 5.51 9.78 -6.68
C THR A 64 5.34 11.04 -7.50
N VAL A 65 6.37 11.87 -7.50
CA VAL A 65 6.47 13.07 -8.35
C VAL A 65 7.73 13.04 -9.20
N THR A 66 7.65 13.65 -10.37
CA THR A 66 8.82 13.89 -11.23
C THR A 66 9.25 15.34 -11.11
N VAL A 67 10.55 15.58 -10.93
CA VAL A 67 11.09 16.91 -10.69
C VAL A 67 12.05 17.29 -11.81
N THR A 68 11.88 18.50 -12.35
CA THR A 68 12.85 19.13 -13.25
C THR A 68 13.69 20.09 -12.42
N ILE A 69 14.99 19.91 -12.45
CA ILE A 69 15.97 20.67 -11.68
C ILE A 69 16.88 21.48 -12.61
N ARG A 70 17.36 22.59 -12.12
CA ARG A 70 18.45 23.37 -12.70
C ARG A 70 19.67 23.22 -11.80
N ALA A 71 20.72 22.60 -12.30
CA ALA A 71 21.96 22.39 -11.55
C ALA A 71 23.14 22.23 -12.51
N PRO A 72 24.39 22.46 -12.06
CA PRO A 72 25.60 22.05 -12.77
C PRO A 72 25.62 20.55 -13.01
N HIS A 73 26.27 20.12 -14.10
CA HIS A 73 26.34 18.72 -14.46
C HIS A 73 26.95 17.81 -13.35
N SER A 74 27.98 18.31 -12.65
CA SER A 74 28.59 17.64 -11.51
C SER A 74 27.57 17.38 -10.38
N ILE A 75 26.72 18.36 -10.07
CA ILE A 75 25.67 18.26 -9.05
C ILE A 75 24.57 17.29 -9.50
N GLN A 76 24.21 17.30 -10.78
CA GLN A 76 23.23 16.34 -11.32
C GLN A 76 23.69 14.89 -11.12
N GLN A 77 24.96 14.60 -11.38
CA GLN A 77 25.53 13.26 -11.15
C GLN A 77 25.56 12.89 -9.66
N GLU A 78 25.86 13.86 -8.79
CA GLU A 78 25.84 13.64 -7.35
C GLU A 78 24.42 13.33 -6.85
N LEU A 79 23.41 14.07 -7.31
CA LEU A 79 21.99 13.83 -6.98
C LEU A 79 21.51 12.43 -7.42
N VAL A 80 21.97 11.96 -8.58
CA VAL A 80 21.63 10.61 -9.06
C VAL A 80 22.29 9.53 -8.21
N SER A 81 23.50 9.78 -7.70
CA SER A 81 24.24 8.85 -6.82
C SER A 81 23.73 8.84 -5.38
N LYS A 82 23.10 9.94 -4.93
CA LYS A 82 22.55 10.13 -3.57
C LYS A 82 21.05 10.47 -3.64
N PRO A 83 20.17 9.50 -3.96
CA PRO A 83 18.74 9.76 -4.10
C PRO A 83 18.08 10.24 -2.81
N GLU A 84 18.67 9.94 -1.65
CA GLU A 84 18.24 10.40 -0.33
C GLU A 84 18.42 11.92 -0.09
N SER A 85 19.06 12.63 -1.02
CA SER A 85 19.24 14.09 -0.93
C SER A 85 18.09 14.89 -1.56
N ILE A 86 17.07 14.22 -2.13
CA ILE A 86 15.88 14.85 -2.70
C ILE A 86 14.66 14.30 -1.98
N HIS A 87 13.90 15.19 -1.35
CA HIS A 87 12.69 14.86 -0.61
C HIS A 87 11.50 15.58 -1.21
N ALA A 88 10.45 14.83 -1.56
CA ALA A 88 9.17 15.39 -1.96
C ALA A 88 8.14 15.13 -0.86
N PHE A 89 7.33 16.13 -0.54
CA PHE A 89 6.30 16.01 0.47
C PHE A 89 5.09 16.90 0.17
N VAL A 90 3.98 16.52 0.77
CA VAL A 90 2.75 17.32 0.81
C VAL A 90 2.39 17.58 2.26
N ASN A 91 2.03 18.83 2.56
CA ASN A 91 1.67 19.23 3.92
C ASN A 91 0.15 19.23 4.08
N LEU A 92 -0.34 18.37 4.97
CA LEU A 92 -1.75 18.22 5.33
C LEU A 92 -2.12 18.92 6.65
N SER A 93 -1.18 19.65 7.26
CA SER A 93 -1.40 20.29 8.56
C SER A 93 -2.60 21.24 8.54
N GLY A 94 -3.51 21.07 9.50
CA GLY A 94 -4.68 21.94 9.67
C GLY A 94 -5.80 21.72 8.66
N LEU A 95 -5.71 20.70 7.81
CA LEU A 95 -6.78 20.31 6.91
C LEU A 95 -7.78 19.41 7.66
N GLY A 96 -9.06 19.63 7.42
CA GLY A 96 -10.14 18.77 7.90
C GLY A 96 -10.55 17.72 6.86
N ALA A 97 -11.57 16.92 7.19
CA ALA A 97 -12.15 15.98 6.25
C ALA A 97 -12.70 16.70 5.00
N GLY A 98 -12.47 16.13 3.83
CA GLY A 98 -12.87 16.68 2.54
C GLY A 98 -11.87 16.42 1.43
N VAL A 99 -12.15 16.96 0.24
CA VAL A 99 -11.27 16.87 -0.91
C VAL A 99 -10.40 18.12 -0.99
N HIS A 100 -9.08 17.93 -0.97
CA HIS A 100 -8.11 19.03 -1.00
C HIS A 100 -7.22 18.89 -2.23
N THR A 101 -6.98 20.05 -2.89
CA THR A 101 -6.01 20.14 -3.97
C THR A 101 -4.79 20.89 -3.46
N LEU A 102 -3.63 20.23 -3.46
CA LEU A 102 -2.41 20.70 -2.84
C LEU A 102 -1.26 20.70 -3.85
N GLN A 103 -0.27 21.54 -3.61
CA GLN A 103 0.96 21.54 -4.39
C GLN A 103 2.02 20.74 -3.63
N PRO A 104 2.68 19.77 -4.26
CA PRO A 104 3.81 19.08 -3.66
C PRO A 104 5.00 20.02 -3.52
N GLU A 105 5.73 19.89 -2.43
CA GLU A 105 6.96 20.62 -2.18
C GLU A 105 8.15 19.68 -2.34
N VAL A 106 9.28 20.20 -2.84
CA VAL A 106 10.51 19.43 -3.01
C VAL A 106 11.68 20.18 -2.40
N ILE A 107 12.41 19.49 -1.54
CA ILE A 107 13.65 19.97 -0.92
C ILE A 107 14.83 19.19 -1.51
N ILE A 108 15.88 19.92 -1.87
CA ILE A 108 17.15 19.38 -2.35
C ILE A 108 18.24 19.81 -1.39
N ASP A 109 18.91 18.85 -0.77
CA ASP A 109 19.95 19.11 0.23
C ASP A 109 21.29 19.50 -0.38
N ILE A 110 21.55 19.08 -1.64
CA ILE A 110 22.81 19.36 -2.36
C ILE A 110 22.68 20.69 -3.11
N ARG A 111 23.67 21.56 -2.96
CA ARG A 111 23.75 22.87 -3.62
C ARG A 111 24.98 22.99 -4.49
N PRO A 112 24.90 23.79 -5.58
CA PRO A 112 23.78 24.55 -6.05
C PRO A 112 22.81 23.73 -6.92
N ALA A 113 21.57 23.59 -6.47
CA ALA A 113 20.48 23.02 -7.26
C ALA A 113 19.19 23.79 -6.97
N ARG A 114 18.33 23.93 -8.00
CA ARG A 114 17.03 24.59 -7.87
C ARG A 114 15.96 23.76 -8.56
N VAL A 115 14.79 23.65 -7.94
CA VAL A 115 13.61 23.07 -8.55
C VAL A 115 13.02 24.07 -9.54
N GLU A 116 12.84 23.65 -10.79
CA GLU A 116 12.21 24.45 -11.85
C GLU A 116 10.75 24.03 -12.06
N LYS A 117 10.49 22.73 -11.99
CA LYS A 117 9.14 22.19 -12.21
C LYS A 117 8.94 20.89 -11.44
N ILE A 118 7.74 20.71 -10.91
CA ILE A 118 7.27 19.48 -10.27
C ILE A 118 6.09 18.96 -11.10
N SER A 119 6.03 17.67 -11.36
CA SER A 119 4.93 17.06 -12.12
C SER A 119 4.41 15.82 -11.36
N PRO A 120 3.11 15.77 -11.02
CA PRO A 120 2.09 16.78 -11.28
C PRO A 120 2.28 18.05 -10.44
N GLU A 121 1.80 19.20 -10.94
CA GLU A 121 1.90 20.49 -10.23
C GLU A 121 0.95 20.56 -9.04
N THR A 122 -0.15 19.82 -9.12
CA THR A 122 -1.13 19.72 -8.05
C THR A 122 -1.53 18.26 -7.87
N ILE A 123 -1.81 17.87 -6.64
CA ILE A 123 -2.32 16.57 -6.27
C ILE A 123 -3.63 16.74 -5.52
N THR A 124 -4.56 15.85 -5.78
CA THR A 124 -5.83 15.80 -5.05
C THR A 124 -5.74 14.72 -4.00
N VAL A 125 -6.05 15.09 -2.75
CA VAL A 125 -6.08 14.20 -1.60
C VAL A 125 -7.46 14.26 -0.98
N THR A 126 -8.07 13.11 -0.75
CA THR A 126 -9.32 13.00 -0.01
C THR A 126 -9.02 12.60 1.42
N LEU A 127 -9.41 13.44 2.37
CA LEU A 127 -9.29 13.17 3.80
C LEU A 127 -10.66 12.80 4.35
N GLU A 128 -10.74 11.72 5.10
CA GLU A 128 -11.94 11.30 5.83
C GLU A 128 -11.62 11.11 7.30
N ASN A 129 -12.68 11.17 8.14
CA ASN A 129 -12.54 10.82 9.54
C ASN A 129 -12.14 9.35 9.67
N LEU A 130 -11.20 9.09 10.56
CA LEU A 130 -10.81 7.73 10.94
C LEU A 130 -11.89 7.19 11.89
N LEU A 131 -12.64 6.18 11.45
CA LEU A 131 -13.67 5.54 12.25
C LEU A 131 -13.20 4.17 12.71
N THR A 132 -13.36 3.89 14.00
CA THR A 132 -13.21 2.54 14.56
C THR A 132 -14.54 2.05 15.08
N ARG A 133 -14.97 0.87 14.65
CA ARG A 133 -16.23 0.27 15.07
C ARG A 133 -16.04 -1.22 15.32
N GLU A 134 -16.71 -1.72 16.37
CA GLU A 134 -16.73 -3.13 16.73
C GLU A 134 -17.88 -3.84 16.02
N PHE A 135 -17.58 -5.04 15.46
CA PHE A 135 -18.54 -5.91 14.81
C PHE A 135 -18.46 -7.33 15.38
N PRO A 136 -19.60 -8.00 15.59
CA PRO A 136 -19.62 -9.42 15.92
C PRO A 136 -19.12 -10.24 14.72
N ILE A 137 -18.46 -11.37 15.02
CA ILE A 137 -17.98 -12.31 14.01
C ILE A 137 -19.07 -13.36 13.77
N ASP A 138 -19.57 -13.44 12.54
CA ASP A 138 -20.53 -14.43 12.09
C ASP A 138 -19.80 -15.65 11.49
N LEU A 139 -19.85 -16.78 12.19
CA LEU A 139 -19.22 -18.01 11.71
C LEU A 139 -20.13 -18.71 10.69
N GLN A 140 -19.65 -18.83 9.47
CA GLN A 140 -20.35 -19.53 8.38
C GLN A 140 -19.70 -20.89 8.14
N LEU A 141 -20.47 -21.95 8.35
CA LEU A 141 -20.08 -23.31 8.01
C LEU A 141 -20.61 -23.65 6.61
N THR A 142 -19.72 -24.10 5.73
CA THR A 142 -20.04 -24.51 4.37
C THR A 142 -19.74 -26.00 4.19
N GLY A 143 -20.43 -26.63 3.23
CA GLY A 143 -20.28 -28.06 3.02
C GLY A 143 -21.03 -28.93 4.03
N SER A 144 -20.69 -30.21 4.06
CA SER A 144 -21.29 -31.19 4.98
C SER A 144 -20.26 -32.22 5.42
N LEU A 145 -20.41 -32.67 6.66
CA LEU A 145 -19.59 -33.75 7.18
C LEU A 145 -19.91 -35.07 6.45
N PRO A 146 -18.93 -35.98 6.35
CA PRO A 146 -19.18 -37.33 5.85
C PRO A 146 -20.20 -38.07 6.74
N ILE A 147 -20.91 -39.02 6.12
CA ILE A 147 -21.87 -39.86 6.83
C ILE A 147 -21.19 -40.57 8.03
N GLY A 148 -21.80 -40.50 9.20
CA GLY A 148 -21.27 -41.10 10.42
C GLY A 148 -20.41 -40.13 11.25
N TYR A 149 -20.33 -38.88 10.91
CA TYR A 149 -19.66 -37.83 11.71
C TYR A 149 -20.64 -36.72 12.08
N GLU A 150 -20.42 -36.12 13.24
CA GLU A 150 -21.20 -35.03 13.78
C GLU A 150 -20.28 -33.93 14.33
N ALA A 151 -20.56 -32.68 14.02
CA ALA A 151 -19.91 -31.53 14.63
C ALA A 151 -20.70 -31.07 15.87
N SER A 152 -19.98 -30.84 16.95
CA SER A 152 -20.52 -30.14 18.12
C SER A 152 -20.52 -28.63 17.88
N GLN A 153 -21.05 -27.88 18.85
CA GLN A 153 -21.09 -26.42 18.74
C GLN A 153 -19.68 -25.85 18.53
N PRO A 154 -19.48 -25.03 17.49
CA PRO A 154 -18.21 -24.38 17.25
C PRO A 154 -17.94 -23.30 18.29
N SER A 155 -16.66 -23.05 18.57
CA SER A 155 -16.20 -21.92 19.39
C SER A 155 -15.21 -21.06 18.63
N LEU A 156 -15.24 -19.77 18.93
CA LEU A 156 -14.34 -18.75 18.40
C LEU A 156 -13.44 -18.24 19.52
N GLU A 157 -12.15 -18.02 19.24
CA GLU A 157 -11.21 -17.40 20.17
C GLU A 157 -11.61 -15.96 20.50
N ALA A 158 -12.18 -15.23 19.52
CA ALA A 158 -12.74 -13.90 19.70
C ALA A 158 -14.14 -13.85 19.06
N GLU A 159 -15.10 -13.24 19.77
CA GLU A 159 -16.49 -13.10 19.31
C GLU A 159 -16.72 -11.82 18.51
N SER A 160 -15.80 -10.84 18.60
CA SER A 160 -15.88 -9.55 17.90
C SER A 160 -14.55 -9.14 17.33
N VAL A 161 -14.59 -8.19 16.40
CA VAL A 161 -13.45 -7.61 15.71
C VAL A 161 -13.60 -6.10 15.62
N LEU A 162 -12.52 -5.36 15.84
CA LEU A 162 -12.46 -3.93 15.60
C LEU A 162 -12.11 -3.68 14.14
N ILE A 163 -12.92 -2.86 13.47
CA ILE A 163 -12.67 -2.40 12.11
C ILE A 163 -12.35 -0.91 12.15
N THR A 164 -11.19 -0.55 11.62
CA THR A 164 -10.70 0.83 11.55
C THR A 164 -10.45 1.21 10.10
N GLY A 165 -10.86 2.42 9.71
CA GLY A 165 -10.66 2.92 8.35
C GLY A 165 -11.43 4.22 8.08
N PRO A 166 -11.48 4.64 6.79
CA PRO A 166 -12.28 5.78 6.39
C PRO A 166 -13.76 5.60 6.78
N GLU A 167 -14.38 6.64 7.31
CA GLU A 167 -15.77 6.61 7.75
C GLU A 167 -16.71 6.09 6.65
N SER A 168 -16.49 6.50 5.40
CA SER A 168 -17.26 6.04 4.24
C SER A 168 -17.19 4.52 4.03
N LYS A 169 -16.04 3.89 4.34
CA LYS A 169 -15.81 2.45 4.19
C LYS A 169 -16.33 1.66 5.37
N VAL A 170 -15.99 2.09 6.60
CA VAL A 170 -16.46 1.41 7.82
C VAL A 170 -17.98 1.43 7.92
N SER A 171 -18.63 2.52 7.49
CA SER A 171 -20.10 2.64 7.48
C SER A 171 -20.79 1.71 6.46
N GLN A 172 -20.09 1.22 5.45
CA GLN A 172 -20.61 0.23 4.49
C GLN A 172 -20.62 -1.19 5.06
N VAL A 173 -19.78 -1.46 6.09
CA VAL A 173 -19.72 -2.79 6.69
C VAL A 173 -21.00 -3.06 7.48
N VAL A 174 -21.67 -4.16 7.14
CA VAL A 174 -22.89 -4.62 7.81
C VAL A 174 -22.58 -5.82 8.71
N LYS A 175 -21.68 -6.71 8.28
CA LYS A 175 -21.31 -7.91 9.03
C LYS A 175 -19.88 -8.35 8.71
N VAL A 176 -19.29 -9.10 9.63
CA VAL A 176 -17.99 -9.75 9.43
C VAL A 176 -18.18 -11.26 9.49
N ILE A 177 -17.68 -11.96 8.50
CA ILE A 177 -17.81 -13.42 8.43
C ILE A 177 -16.47 -14.12 8.55
N ALA A 178 -16.48 -15.28 9.22
CA ALA A 178 -15.44 -16.30 9.18
C ALA A 178 -16.04 -17.54 8.52
N THR A 179 -15.43 -18.07 7.45
CA THR A 179 -15.99 -19.20 6.70
C THR A 179 -15.12 -20.46 6.91
N VAL A 180 -15.73 -21.55 7.31
CA VAL A 180 -15.08 -22.86 7.48
C VAL A 180 -15.79 -23.89 6.61
N ASP A 181 -15.00 -24.58 5.79
CA ASP A 181 -15.50 -25.70 4.97
C ASP A 181 -15.39 -27.02 5.74
N LEU A 182 -16.52 -27.75 5.84
CA LEU A 182 -16.66 -29.03 6.53
C LEU A 182 -16.57 -30.23 5.59
N ASN A 183 -16.38 -30.04 4.30
CA ASN A 183 -16.31 -31.15 3.35
C ASN A 183 -15.12 -32.08 3.68
N ASN A 184 -15.42 -33.39 3.75
CA ASN A 184 -14.45 -34.46 4.07
C ASN A 184 -13.75 -34.35 5.44
N VAL A 185 -14.29 -33.56 6.36
CA VAL A 185 -13.74 -33.43 7.71
C VAL A 185 -14.15 -34.64 8.55
N THR A 186 -13.17 -35.34 9.12
CA THR A 186 -13.36 -36.53 9.95
C THR A 186 -12.75 -36.40 11.36
N THR A 187 -12.05 -35.31 11.62
CA THR A 187 -11.41 -34.96 12.89
C THR A 187 -11.76 -33.54 13.30
N SER A 188 -11.63 -33.27 14.60
CA SER A 188 -11.86 -31.88 15.09
C SER A 188 -10.97 -30.88 14.37
N ILE A 189 -11.53 -29.70 14.08
CA ILE A 189 -10.86 -28.59 13.45
C ILE A 189 -10.39 -27.61 14.53
N SER A 190 -9.14 -27.15 14.44
CA SER A 190 -8.63 -25.99 15.16
C SER A 190 -7.72 -25.25 14.21
N ARG A 191 -8.19 -24.12 13.65
CA ARG A 191 -7.42 -23.35 12.67
C ARG A 191 -7.76 -21.87 12.69
N ALA A 192 -6.79 -21.04 12.32
CA ALA A 192 -7.00 -19.62 12.06
C ALA A 192 -7.75 -19.43 10.74
N VAL A 193 -8.79 -18.59 10.77
CA VAL A 193 -9.65 -18.26 9.63
C VAL A 193 -9.64 -16.75 9.45
N GLU A 194 -9.46 -16.32 8.21
CA GLU A 194 -9.47 -14.92 7.83
C GLU A 194 -10.86 -14.31 7.95
N LEU A 195 -10.94 -13.11 8.53
CA LEU A 195 -12.18 -12.36 8.68
C LEU A 195 -12.43 -11.53 7.42
N LYS A 196 -13.69 -11.55 6.96
CA LYS A 196 -14.13 -10.82 5.77
C LYS A 196 -15.25 -9.86 6.12
N PRO A 197 -15.00 -8.53 6.06
CA PRO A 197 -16.03 -7.53 6.24
C PRO A 197 -16.90 -7.45 4.98
N LEU A 198 -18.21 -7.52 5.13
CA LEU A 198 -19.18 -7.52 4.02
C LEU A 198 -20.13 -6.33 4.11
N ASP A 199 -20.48 -5.81 2.95
CA ASP A 199 -21.55 -4.82 2.78
C ASP A 199 -22.95 -5.49 2.77
N ASN A 200 -24.00 -4.68 2.58
CA ASN A 200 -25.39 -5.15 2.52
C ASN A 200 -25.69 -6.05 1.31
N ARG A 201 -24.83 -6.09 0.29
CA ARG A 201 -24.94 -6.95 -0.89
C ARG A 201 -24.09 -8.22 -0.78
N GLY A 202 -23.33 -8.37 0.32
CA GLY A 202 -22.41 -9.48 0.54
C GLY A 202 -21.07 -9.34 -0.20
N VAL A 203 -20.72 -8.14 -0.64
CA VAL A 203 -19.43 -7.84 -1.27
C VAL A 203 -18.42 -7.45 -0.18
N ILE A 204 -17.18 -7.91 -0.34
CA ILE A 204 -16.09 -7.58 0.61
C ILE A 204 -15.78 -6.10 0.54
N VAL A 205 -15.80 -5.42 1.69
CA VAL A 205 -15.39 -4.03 1.84
C VAL A 205 -13.87 -3.98 1.99
N SER A 206 -13.19 -3.41 1.00
CA SER A 206 -11.73 -3.19 1.02
C SER A 206 -11.36 -1.80 1.53
N GLY A 207 -10.10 -1.63 1.94
CA GLY A 207 -9.60 -0.35 2.46
C GLY A 207 -9.94 -0.10 3.93
N VAL A 208 -10.23 -1.15 4.68
CA VAL A 208 -10.40 -1.14 6.14
C VAL A 208 -9.39 -2.09 6.79
N SER A 209 -8.98 -1.79 8.00
CA SER A 209 -8.10 -2.62 8.82
C SER A 209 -8.91 -3.36 9.87
N LEU A 210 -8.66 -4.66 10.03
CA LEU A 210 -9.31 -5.51 11.02
C LEU A 210 -8.33 -5.88 12.13
N ASN A 211 -8.80 -5.86 13.37
CA ASN A 211 -8.03 -6.30 14.52
C ASN A 211 -8.90 -7.17 15.45
N PRO A 212 -8.69 -8.52 15.51
CA PRO A 212 -7.71 -9.28 14.75
C PRO A 212 -8.08 -9.44 13.26
N THR A 213 -7.10 -9.77 12.40
CA THR A 213 -7.33 -10.08 10.97
C THR A 213 -7.83 -11.50 10.75
N GLN A 214 -7.53 -12.40 11.71
CA GLN A 214 -7.90 -13.80 11.70
C GLN A 214 -8.40 -14.21 13.09
N VAL A 215 -9.24 -15.20 13.15
CA VAL A 215 -9.74 -15.78 14.40
C VAL A 215 -9.55 -17.30 14.38
N THR A 216 -9.12 -17.86 15.50
CA THR A 216 -9.05 -19.32 15.66
C THR A 216 -10.46 -19.86 15.86
N VAL A 217 -10.84 -20.79 14.99
CA VAL A 217 -12.13 -21.50 15.05
C VAL A 217 -11.88 -22.91 15.48
N GLU A 218 -12.57 -23.34 16.53
CA GLU A 218 -12.54 -24.72 17.01
C GLU A 218 -13.90 -25.37 16.77
N ILE A 219 -13.89 -26.50 16.05
CA ILE A 219 -15.09 -27.29 15.77
C ILE A 219 -14.80 -28.73 16.18
N PRO A 220 -15.30 -29.19 17.35
CA PRO A 220 -15.16 -30.60 17.74
C PRO A 220 -15.99 -31.47 16.80
N VAL A 221 -15.35 -32.45 16.18
CA VAL A 221 -15.99 -33.44 15.30
C VAL A 221 -15.80 -34.81 15.92
N ARG A 222 -16.89 -35.56 16.03
CA ARG A 222 -16.90 -36.94 16.57
C ARG A 222 -17.52 -37.88 15.58
N GLN A 223 -17.04 -39.12 15.61
CA GLN A 223 -17.66 -40.23 14.90
C GLN A 223 -18.88 -40.70 15.67
N LEU A 224 -20.00 -40.84 15.00
CA LEU A 224 -21.22 -41.42 15.57
C LEU A 224 -21.03 -42.92 15.69
N GLY A 225 -21.29 -43.46 16.87
CA GLY A 225 -21.32 -44.90 17.08
C GLY A 225 -22.46 -45.58 16.30
N GLY A 226 -22.20 -46.82 15.84
CA GLY A 226 -23.20 -47.60 15.11
C GLY A 226 -23.12 -47.57 13.58
N TYR A 227 -22.31 -46.70 13.02
CA TYR A 227 -22.01 -46.68 11.58
C TYR A 227 -20.81 -47.61 11.31
N ARG A 228 -20.97 -48.54 10.33
CA ARG A 228 -19.85 -49.29 9.76
C ARG A 228 -19.97 -49.32 8.26
N ASN A 229 -18.87 -49.23 7.56
CA ASN A 229 -18.86 -49.38 6.10
C ASN A 229 -19.22 -50.80 5.78
N VAL A 230 -20.30 -50.95 5.01
CA VAL A 230 -20.73 -52.25 4.48
C VAL A 230 -20.64 -52.20 2.96
N PHE A 231 -20.02 -53.22 2.40
CA PHE A 231 -20.08 -53.44 0.94
C PHE A 231 -21.41 -54.06 0.60
N VAL A 232 -22.22 -53.34 -0.16
CA VAL A 232 -23.47 -53.89 -0.70
C VAL A 232 -23.16 -54.55 -2.03
N LYS A 233 -23.24 -55.88 -2.06
CA LYS A 233 -23.19 -56.65 -3.31
C LYS A 233 -24.62 -56.85 -3.82
N VAL A 234 -24.93 -56.18 -4.88
CA VAL A 234 -26.24 -56.38 -5.56
C VAL A 234 -26.16 -57.70 -6.28
N VAL A 235 -27.04 -58.61 -5.93
CA VAL A 235 -27.21 -59.91 -6.62
C VAL A 235 -28.56 -59.85 -7.33
N THR A 236 -28.52 -59.92 -8.65
CA THR A 236 -29.71 -59.99 -9.46
C THR A 236 -30.07 -61.47 -9.68
N THR A 237 -31.31 -61.87 -9.40
CA THR A 237 -31.82 -63.23 -9.64
C THR A 237 -32.96 -63.13 -10.65
N GLY A 238 -32.99 -64.05 -11.59
CA GLY A 238 -34.00 -64.10 -12.66
C GLY A 238 -33.38 -64.07 -14.05
N GLN A 239 -34.19 -64.37 -15.08
CA GLN A 239 -33.77 -64.27 -16.47
C GLN A 239 -34.32 -62.99 -17.07
N VAL A 240 -33.47 -62.27 -17.82
CA VAL A 240 -33.88 -61.11 -18.58
C VAL A 240 -34.74 -61.58 -19.78
N ALA A 241 -35.83 -60.89 -20.03
CA ALA A 241 -36.73 -61.26 -21.16
C ALA A 241 -35.93 -61.20 -22.47
N GLN A 242 -36.36 -62.04 -23.41
CA GLN A 242 -35.70 -62.15 -24.73
C GLN A 242 -35.66 -60.80 -25.44
N GLY A 243 -34.51 -60.34 -25.86
CA GLY A 243 -34.26 -59.01 -26.46
C GLY A 243 -33.84 -57.90 -25.53
N PHE A 244 -33.71 -58.15 -24.23
CA PHE A 244 -33.21 -57.18 -23.24
C PHE A 244 -31.93 -57.70 -22.57
N TYR A 245 -31.05 -56.77 -22.16
CA TYR A 245 -29.84 -57.10 -21.40
C TYR A 245 -29.62 -56.08 -20.29
N LEU A 246 -29.01 -56.53 -19.23
CA LEU A 246 -28.72 -55.69 -18.07
C LEU A 246 -27.46 -54.86 -18.35
N THR A 247 -27.58 -53.52 -18.37
CA THR A 247 -26.47 -52.63 -18.74
C THR A 247 -25.65 -52.08 -17.55
N GLY A 248 -26.09 -52.33 -16.34
CA GLY A 248 -25.38 -51.94 -15.12
C GLY A 248 -26.34 -51.60 -13.99
N ILE A 249 -25.87 -51.75 -12.76
CA ILE A 249 -26.53 -51.33 -11.53
C ILE A 249 -25.55 -50.39 -10.82
N SER A 250 -25.86 -49.07 -10.79
CA SER A 250 -25.09 -48.08 -10.06
C SER A 250 -25.72 -47.77 -8.72
#